data_177152fe0a4c4c03f1e9b2f1d5f0cc9c
#
_entry.id   177152fe0a4c4c03f1e9b2f1d5f0cc9c
#
_cell.length_a   1.000
_cell.length_b   1.000
_cell.length_c   1.000
_cell.angle_alpha   90.00
_cell.angle_beta   90.00
_cell.angle_gamma   90.00
#
_symmetry.space_group_name_H-M   'P 1'
#
loop_
_entity.id
_entity.type
_entity.pdbx_description
1 polymer ?
#
loop_
_entity_poly.entity_id
_entity_poly.type
_entity_poly.pdbx_seq_one_letter_code
_entity_poly.pdbx_strand_id
1 'polypeptide(L)'
;MKTPTFDYQKKLEPIRGVILFFLILLVANIFWKLSLKGEESTNVDSLVTFWGMNISAPFTWMAHHVAQVTTAILHFFGSQISLVTSNILRYPNSNSVQIIWACTGIKQAYICLCILAFAQGPWNKKIWFIPLSLLVVYVFNLIRIFFIVVSIENHPSWFHFLHTHFFKYIFYGVIFLIWLFWEENFVGKESSEPKAFK
;
A
#
# COMPACT_ATOMS: atom_id res chain seq x y z
N MET A 1 -1.07 -31.99 41.71
CA MET A 1 -0.02 -31.30 40.94
C MET A 1 -0.62 -30.87 39.61
N LYS A 2 -1.04 -29.62 39.46
CA LYS A 2 -1.52 -29.10 38.17
C LYS A 2 -0.29 -28.62 37.38
N THR A 3 -0.04 -29.25 36.25
CA THR A 3 1.05 -28.91 35.35
C THR A 3 0.85 -27.49 34.75
N PRO A 4 1.87 -26.65 34.64
CA PRO A 4 1.76 -25.27 34.22
C PRO A 4 1.81 -25.13 32.69
N THR A 5 1.00 -25.90 31.96
CA THR A 5 0.98 -25.87 30.48
C THR A 5 0.06 -24.80 29.87
N PHE A 6 -0.75 -24.12 30.71
CA PHE A 6 -1.78 -23.20 30.22
C PHE A 6 -1.28 -21.76 29.96
N ASP A 7 -0.12 -21.39 30.47
CA ASP A 7 0.36 -19.99 30.41
C ASP A 7 1.24 -19.69 29.16
N TYR A 8 1.89 -20.70 28.59
CA TYR A 8 2.75 -20.53 27.43
C TYR A 8 2.00 -20.24 26.13
N GLN A 9 0.82 -20.83 25.94
CA GLN A 9 0.04 -20.64 24.71
C GLN A 9 -0.49 -19.21 24.59
N LYS A 10 -0.97 -18.62 25.67
CA LYS A 10 -1.50 -17.26 25.72
C LYS A 10 -0.42 -16.19 25.46
N LYS A 11 0.82 -16.50 25.80
CA LYS A 11 1.98 -15.61 25.59
C LYS A 11 2.54 -15.69 24.17
N LEU A 12 2.24 -16.77 23.44
CA LEU A 12 2.72 -17.01 22.06
C LEU A 12 1.75 -16.50 20.97
N GLU A 13 0.47 -16.24 21.32
CA GLU A 13 -0.53 -15.75 20.35
C GLU A 13 -0.14 -14.46 19.64
N PRO A 14 0.32 -13.39 20.30
CA PRO A 14 0.73 -12.15 19.62
C PRO A 14 1.97 -12.36 18.75
N ILE A 15 2.92 -13.19 19.18
CA ILE A 15 4.14 -13.50 18.41
C ILE A 15 3.78 -14.26 17.13
N ARG A 16 2.83 -15.18 17.20
CA ARG A 16 2.33 -15.93 16.04
C ARG A 16 1.69 -15.02 14.99
N GLY A 17 0.90 -14.02 15.42
CA GLY A 17 0.30 -13.04 14.53
C GLY A 17 1.34 -12.22 13.79
N VAL A 18 2.37 -11.75 14.49
CA VAL A 18 3.48 -10.99 13.90
C VAL A 18 4.29 -11.84 12.91
N ILE A 19 4.59 -13.09 13.26
CA ILE A 19 5.29 -14.01 12.34
C ILE A 19 4.46 -14.24 11.08
N LEU A 20 3.16 -14.46 11.22
CA LEU A 20 2.24 -14.67 10.09
C LEU A 20 2.18 -13.41 9.21
N PHE A 21 2.13 -12.21 9.80
CA PHE A 21 2.17 -10.94 9.07
C PHE A 21 3.42 -10.86 8.17
N PHE A 22 4.61 -11.09 8.73
CA PHE A 22 5.86 -11.03 7.95
C PHE A 22 5.96 -12.13 6.91
N LEU A 23 5.45 -13.32 7.20
CA LEU A 23 5.40 -14.42 6.24
C LEU A 23 4.52 -14.08 5.05
N ILE A 24 3.29 -13.59 5.29
CA ILE A 24 2.37 -13.17 4.22
C ILE A 24 2.95 -12.01 3.43
N LEU A 25 3.53 -11.01 4.10
CA LEU A 25 4.20 -9.89 3.46
C LEU A 25 5.30 -10.36 2.51
N LEU A 26 6.14 -11.29 2.96
CA LEU A 26 7.22 -11.86 2.14
C LEU A 26 6.67 -12.63 0.94
N VAL A 27 5.73 -13.55 1.18
CA VAL A 27 5.14 -14.39 0.12
C VAL A 27 4.40 -13.52 -0.91
N ALA A 28 3.59 -12.56 -0.46
CA ALA A 28 2.87 -11.65 -1.35
C ALA A 28 3.85 -10.80 -2.19
N ASN A 29 4.94 -10.32 -1.60
CA ASN A 29 5.93 -9.53 -2.32
C ASN A 29 6.72 -10.37 -3.36
N ILE A 30 7.06 -11.61 -3.02
CA ILE A 30 7.70 -12.56 -3.96
C ILE A 30 6.74 -12.90 -5.10
N PHE A 31 5.49 -13.25 -4.77
CA PHE A 31 4.48 -13.58 -5.77
C PHE A 31 4.27 -12.41 -6.75
N TRP A 32 4.14 -11.18 -6.24
CA TRP A 32 4.03 -9.98 -7.07
C TRP A 32 5.22 -9.86 -8.03
N LYS A 33 6.45 -10.02 -7.52
CA LYS A 33 7.67 -9.88 -8.31
C LYS A 33 7.83 -10.96 -9.38
N LEU A 34 7.35 -12.18 -9.10
CA LEU A 34 7.45 -13.29 -10.05
C LEU A 34 6.34 -13.22 -11.11
N SER A 35 5.13 -12.78 -10.72
CA SER A 35 3.95 -12.80 -11.58
C SER A 35 3.83 -11.56 -12.48
N LEU A 36 4.22 -10.40 -11.97
CA LEU A 36 4.08 -9.13 -12.67
C LEU A 36 5.44 -8.63 -13.17
N LYS A 37 5.50 -8.40 -14.47
CA LYS A 37 6.63 -7.75 -15.12
C LYS A 37 6.13 -6.46 -15.74
N GLY A 38 6.83 -5.37 -15.50
CA GLY A 38 6.52 -4.06 -16.06
C GLY A 38 7.74 -3.47 -16.73
N GLU A 39 7.60 -3.01 -17.95
CA GLU A 39 8.58 -2.20 -18.63
C GLU A 39 8.15 -0.74 -18.53
N GLU A 40 9.05 0.09 -18.00
CA GLU A 40 8.88 1.53 -17.97
C GLU A 40 9.32 2.05 -19.35
N SER A 41 8.34 2.34 -20.20
CA SER A 41 8.65 3.03 -21.43
C SER A 41 8.80 4.54 -21.16
N THR A 42 9.67 5.20 -21.90
CA THR A 42 9.78 6.68 -21.94
C THR A 42 8.51 7.33 -22.51
N ASN A 43 7.61 6.53 -23.07
CA ASN A 43 6.30 6.92 -23.55
C ASN A 43 5.26 6.84 -22.43
N VAL A 44 4.10 7.48 -22.66
CA VAL A 44 3.02 7.71 -21.69
C VAL A 44 2.50 6.42 -21.04
N ASP A 45 2.55 5.30 -21.74
CA ASP A 45 1.99 4.02 -21.32
C ASP A 45 3.09 3.00 -21.02
N SER A 46 3.12 2.50 -19.80
CA SER A 46 3.99 1.40 -19.42
C SER A 46 3.32 0.06 -19.69
N LEU A 47 4.08 -0.86 -20.29
CA LEU A 47 3.62 -2.23 -20.50
C LEU A 47 3.68 -3.00 -19.17
N VAL A 48 2.54 -3.50 -18.71
CA VAL A 48 2.46 -4.40 -17.54
C VAL A 48 1.93 -5.75 -17.98
N THR A 49 2.68 -6.80 -17.70
CA THR A 49 2.30 -8.17 -18.06
C THR A 49 2.17 -9.04 -16.81
N PHE A 50 1.15 -9.89 -16.81
CA PHE A 50 0.94 -10.96 -15.84
C PHE A 50 1.08 -12.30 -16.54
N TRP A 51 2.15 -13.02 -16.26
CA TRP A 51 2.51 -14.28 -16.91
C TRP A 51 2.41 -14.24 -18.45
N GLY A 52 2.87 -13.12 -19.05
CA GLY A 52 2.84 -12.91 -20.50
C GLY A 52 1.54 -12.32 -21.06
N MET A 53 0.48 -12.24 -20.28
CA MET A 53 -0.76 -11.54 -20.67
C MET A 53 -0.64 -10.05 -20.39
N ASN A 54 -1.01 -9.22 -21.37
CA ASN A 54 -1.02 -7.77 -21.20
C ASN A 54 -2.18 -7.33 -20.30
N ILE A 55 -1.85 -6.77 -19.14
CA ILE A 55 -2.81 -6.22 -18.18
C ILE A 55 -2.54 -4.74 -17.90
N SER A 56 -1.99 -4.02 -18.85
CA SER A 56 -1.58 -2.61 -18.67
C SER A 56 -2.75 -1.68 -18.39
N ALA A 57 -3.94 -1.93 -18.96
CA ALA A 57 -5.08 -1.01 -18.91
C ALA A 57 -5.46 -0.52 -17.49
N PRO A 58 -5.66 -1.38 -16.47
CA PRO A 58 -5.97 -0.90 -15.12
C PRO A 58 -4.82 -0.14 -14.46
N PHE A 59 -3.57 -0.49 -14.77
CA PHE A 59 -2.41 0.20 -14.22
C PHE A 59 -2.22 1.59 -14.84
N THR A 60 -2.38 1.70 -16.16
CA THR A 60 -2.35 2.97 -16.88
C THR A 60 -3.50 3.89 -16.43
N TRP A 61 -4.71 3.35 -16.35
CA TRP A 61 -5.86 4.11 -15.84
C TRP A 61 -5.61 4.65 -14.43
N MET A 62 -5.08 3.82 -13.53
CA MET A 62 -4.76 4.26 -12.17
C MET A 62 -3.63 5.30 -12.13
N ALA A 63 -2.61 5.18 -12.99
CA ALA A 63 -1.54 6.18 -13.08
C ALA A 63 -2.09 7.54 -13.52
N HIS A 64 -2.96 7.56 -14.54
CA HIS A 64 -3.64 8.79 -15.00
C HIS A 64 -4.54 9.38 -13.91
N HIS A 65 -5.34 8.54 -13.23
CA HIS A 65 -6.21 8.97 -12.14
C HIS A 65 -5.39 9.61 -11.00
N VAL A 66 -4.33 8.96 -10.55
CA VAL A 66 -3.46 9.48 -9.49
C VAL A 66 -2.80 10.80 -9.91
N ALA A 67 -2.38 10.92 -11.18
CA ALA A 67 -1.81 12.16 -11.71
C ALA A 67 -2.83 13.31 -11.69
N GLN A 68 -4.05 13.07 -12.15
CA GLN A 68 -5.12 14.06 -12.14
C GLN A 68 -5.49 14.50 -10.73
N VAL A 69 -5.70 13.57 -9.81
CA VAL A 69 -6.04 13.89 -8.41
C VAL A 69 -4.90 14.64 -7.73
N THR A 70 -3.65 14.23 -7.95
CA THR A 70 -2.48 14.93 -7.38
C THR A 70 -2.38 16.35 -7.92
N THR A 71 -2.59 16.54 -9.23
CA THR A 71 -2.60 17.89 -9.84
C THR A 71 -3.71 18.76 -9.24
N ALA A 72 -4.91 18.22 -9.06
CA ALA A 72 -6.02 18.95 -8.46
C ALA A 72 -5.71 19.37 -7.01
N ILE A 73 -5.12 18.48 -6.22
CA ILE A 73 -4.68 18.78 -4.84
C ILE A 73 -3.62 19.87 -4.85
N LEU A 74 -2.60 19.80 -5.73
CA LEU A 74 -1.53 20.79 -5.82
C LEU A 74 -2.07 22.16 -6.24
N HIS A 75 -3.01 22.23 -7.18
CA HIS A 75 -3.68 23.47 -7.55
C HIS A 75 -4.48 24.08 -6.39
N PHE A 76 -5.15 23.24 -5.59
CA PHE A 76 -5.86 23.69 -4.39
C PHE A 76 -4.90 24.37 -3.39
N PHE A 77 -3.66 23.90 -3.29
CA PHE A 77 -2.60 24.52 -2.47
C PHE A 77 -1.84 25.66 -3.19
N GLY A 78 -2.31 26.10 -4.37
CA GLY A 78 -1.75 27.24 -5.09
C GLY A 78 -0.50 26.95 -5.93
N SER A 79 -0.16 25.68 -6.15
CA SER A 79 0.96 25.30 -7.02
C SER A 79 0.63 25.54 -8.50
N GLN A 80 1.60 26.10 -9.26
CA GLN A 80 1.46 26.37 -10.69
C GLN A 80 1.91 25.17 -11.56
N ILE A 81 1.70 23.96 -11.08
CA ILE A 81 2.05 22.75 -11.83
C ILE A 81 1.07 22.50 -12.96
N SER A 82 1.55 22.00 -14.10
CA SER A 82 0.71 21.61 -15.24
C SER A 82 0.81 20.13 -15.53
N LEU A 83 -0.32 19.53 -15.88
CA LEU A 83 -0.37 18.17 -16.41
C LEU A 83 -0.13 18.24 -17.93
N VAL A 84 1.10 17.97 -18.35
CA VAL A 84 1.52 18.09 -19.78
C VAL A 84 0.99 16.92 -20.60
N THR A 85 1.02 15.73 -20.02
CA THR A 85 0.51 14.49 -20.60
C THR A 85 -0.34 13.82 -19.53
N SER A 86 -1.05 12.75 -19.85
CA SER A 86 -1.98 12.06 -18.92
C SER A 86 -1.35 11.64 -17.57
N ASN A 87 0.00 11.56 -17.49
CA ASN A 87 0.72 11.14 -16.29
C ASN A 87 2.02 11.92 -16.01
N ILE A 88 2.28 13.03 -16.73
CA ILE A 88 3.48 13.87 -16.55
C ILE A 88 3.09 15.23 -15.98
N LEU A 89 3.52 15.49 -14.76
CA LEU A 89 3.39 16.77 -14.09
C LEU A 89 4.65 17.61 -14.30
N ARG A 90 4.51 18.86 -14.70
CA ARG A 90 5.63 19.78 -14.97
C ARG A 90 5.43 21.12 -14.25
N TYR A 91 6.48 21.57 -13.61
CA TYR A 91 6.58 22.90 -13.04
C TYR A 91 7.04 23.96 -14.06
N PRO A 92 6.79 25.27 -13.85
CA PRO A 92 7.27 26.33 -14.71
C PRO A 92 8.80 26.38 -14.85
N ASN A 93 9.53 25.92 -13.83
CA ASN A 93 11.00 25.81 -13.81
C ASN A 93 11.54 24.62 -14.62
N SER A 94 10.71 23.95 -15.41
CA SER A 94 11.00 22.77 -16.23
C SER A 94 11.24 21.46 -15.47
N ASN A 95 11.20 21.47 -14.13
CA ASN A 95 11.21 20.22 -13.36
C ASN A 95 9.93 19.43 -13.65
N SER A 96 10.06 18.13 -13.88
CA SER A 96 8.91 17.30 -14.20
C SER A 96 8.97 15.95 -13.49
N VAL A 97 7.80 15.40 -13.20
CA VAL A 97 7.61 14.09 -12.57
C VAL A 97 6.65 13.28 -13.39
N GLN A 98 7.07 12.09 -13.76
CA GLN A 98 6.19 11.13 -14.40
C GLN A 98 5.64 10.15 -13.35
N ILE A 99 4.31 10.02 -13.28
CA ILE A 99 3.64 9.04 -12.45
C ILE A 99 3.48 7.76 -13.24
N ILE A 100 4.27 6.75 -12.87
CA ILE A 100 4.28 5.43 -13.49
C ILE A 100 3.41 4.44 -12.69
N TRP A 101 3.14 3.26 -13.26
CA TRP A 101 2.35 2.21 -12.63
C TRP A 101 2.87 1.82 -11.22
N ALA A 102 4.19 1.84 -11.00
CA ALA A 102 4.80 1.56 -9.69
C ALA A 102 4.48 2.61 -8.62
N CYS A 103 4.06 3.83 -9.03
CA CYS A 103 3.68 4.92 -8.13
C CYS A 103 2.20 4.91 -7.75
N THR A 104 1.38 4.03 -8.35
CA THR A 104 -0.08 4.02 -8.17
C THR A 104 -0.55 3.51 -6.81
N GLY A 105 0.31 2.83 -6.06
CA GLY A 105 -0.06 2.18 -4.80
C GLY A 105 -0.76 0.82 -4.96
N ILE A 106 -0.98 0.33 -6.18
CA ILE A 106 -1.66 -0.95 -6.44
C ILE A 106 -0.93 -2.11 -5.75
N LYS A 107 0.41 -2.13 -5.81
CA LYS A 107 1.20 -3.16 -5.12
C LYS A 107 0.96 -3.16 -3.62
N GLN A 108 0.92 -2.00 -3.00
CA GLN A 108 0.69 -1.84 -1.57
C GLN A 108 -0.74 -2.23 -1.18
N ALA A 109 -1.71 -1.85 -2.01
CA ALA A 109 -3.10 -2.27 -1.85
C ALA A 109 -3.24 -3.81 -1.94
N TYR A 110 -2.58 -4.43 -2.92
CA TYR A 110 -2.52 -5.90 -3.04
C TYR A 110 -1.90 -6.56 -1.80
N ILE A 111 -0.76 -6.06 -1.31
CA ILE A 111 -0.10 -6.59 -0.11
C ILE A 111 -1.02 -6.44 1.12
N CYS A 112 -1.64 -5.27 1.30
CA CYS A 112 -2.59 -5.02 2.38
C CYS A 112 -3.78 -5.98 2.32
N LEU A 113 -4.34 -6.18 1.12
CA LEU A 113 -5.42 -7.14 0.87
C LEU A 113 -5.01 -8.57 1.26
N CYS A 114 -3.83 -9.03 0.83
CA CYS A 114 -3.33 -10.36 1.19
C CYS A 114 -3.18 -10.51 2.70
N ILE A 115 -2.56 -9.53 3.37
CA ILE A 115 -2.36 -9.59 4.82
C ILE A 115 -3.70 -9.71 5.55
N LEU A 116 -4.68 -8.86 5.23
CA LEU A 116 -5.99 -8.86 5.89
C LEU A 116 -6.84 -10.08 5.52
N ALA A 117 -6.77 -10.55 4.29
CA ALA A 117 -7.48 -11.75 3.84
C ALA A 117 -7.03 -12.99 4.62
N PHE A 118 -5.72 -13.17 4.81
CA PHE A 118 -5.14 -14.31 5.51
C PHE A 118 -4.97 -14.08 7.03
N ALA A 119 -5.16 -12.86 7.54
CA ALA A 119 -5.19 -12.59 8.97
C ALA A 119 -6.30 -13.40 9.64
N GLN A 120 -6.14 -13.74 10.92
CA GLN A 120 -7.17 -14.38 11.71
C GLN A 120 -8.34 -13.43 11.98
N GLY A 121 -9.52 -13.97 12.37
CA GLY A 121 -10.68 -13.19 12.75
C GLY A 121 -11.91 -13.38 11.86
N PRO A 122 -13.06 -12.79 12.26
CA PRO A 122 -14.36 -13.05 11.67
C PRO A 122 -14.51 -12.41 10.27
N TRP A 123 -14.95 -13.20 9.29
CA TRP A 123 -15.14 -12.75 7.91
C TRP A 123 -16.14 -11.61 7.77
N ASN A 124 -17.20 -11.59 8.59
CA ASN A 124 -18.21 -10.53 8.56
C ASN A 124 -17.61 -9.13 8.81
N LYS A 125 -16.58 -9.06 9.66
CA LYS A 125 -15.87 -7.80 9.93
C LYS A 125 -14.85 -7.47 8.83
N LYS A 126 -14.27 -8.47 8.16
CA LYS A 126 -13.34 -8.25 7.04
C LYS A 126 -14.01 -7.57 5.85
N ILE A 127 -15.27 -7.90 5.56
CA ILE A 127 -16.01 -7.37 4.40
C ILE A 127 -16.04 -5.83 4.36
N TRP A 128 -16.16 -5.18 5.49
CA TRP A 128 -16.13 -3.71 5.56
C TRP A 128 -14.74 -3.16 5.87
N PHE A 129 -13.93 -3.89 6.67
CA PHE A 129 -12.63 -3.40 7.09
C PHE A 129 -11.60 -3.40 5.94
N ILE A 130 -11.64 -4.40 5.06
CA ILE A 130 -10.74 -4.47 3.89
C ILE A 130 -10.96 -3.27 2.96
N PRO A 131 -12.18 -2.94 2.49
CA PRO A 131 -12.39 -1.73 1.68
C PRO A 131 -11.93 -0.44 2.35
N LEU A 132 -12.19 -0.29 3.65
CA LEU A 132 -11.72 0.86 4.42
C LEU A 132 -10.19 0.93 4.46
N SER A 133 -9.53 -0.20 4.67
CA SER A 133 -8.06 -0.28 4.68
C SER A 133 -7.46 0.05 3.32
N LEU A 134 -8.08 -0.41 2.23
CA LEU A 134 -7.65 -0.07 0.87
C LEU A 134 -7.83 1.43 0.58
N LEU A 135 -8.88 2.05 1.09
CA LEU A 135 -9.07 3.50 1.02
C LEU A 135 -7.96 4.24 1.78
N VAL A 136 -7.60 3.79 2.99
CA VAL A 136 -6.48 4.37 3.75
C VAL A 136 -5.17 4.25 2.97
N VAL A 137 -4.87 3.09 2.38
CA VAL A 137 -3.70 2.86 1.53
C VAL A 137 -3.69 3.81 0.32
N TYR A 138 -4.83 4.01 -0.33
CA TYR A 138 -4.98 4.92 -1.46
C TYR A 138 -4.74 6.38 -1.06
N VAL A 139 -5.37 6.85 0.02
CA VAL A 139 -5.18 8.22 0.53
C VAL A 139 -3.73 8.45 0.93
N PHE A 140 -3.12 7.50 1.61
CA PHE A 140 -1.71 7.58 1.98
C PHE A 140 -0.79 7.61 0.75
N ASN A 141 -1.12 6.90 -0.32
CA ASN A 141 -0.38 6.97 -1.57
C ASN A 141 -0.47 8.35 -2.23
N LEU A 142 -1.64 9.01 -2.21
CA LEU A 142 -1.79 10.38 -2.69
C LEU A 142 -0.95 11.36 -1.88
N ILE A 143 -0.96 11.24 -0.55
CA ILE A 143 -0.12 12.04 0.36
C ILE A 143 1.37 11.85 0.00
N ARG A 144 1.80 10.63 -0.18
CA ARG A 144 3.17 10.30 -0.61
C ARG A 144 3.54 11.02 -1.90
N ILE A 145 2.71 10.90 -2.94
CA ILE A 145 2.99 11.51 -4.25
C ILE A 145 2.99 13.02 -4.15
N PHE A 146 2.04 13.60 -3.42
CA PHE A 146 1.99 15.04 -3.14
C PHE A 146 3.33 15.53 -2.56
N PHE A 147 3.83 14.90 -1.49
CA PHE A 147 5.11 15.31 -0.89
C PHE A 147 6.31 15.11 -1.82
N ILE A 148 6.33 14.05 -2.63
CA ILE A 148 7.39 13.83 -3.62
C ILE A 148 7.37 14.95 -4.65
N VAL A 149 6.19 15.27 -5.21
CA VAL A 149 6.07 16.29 -6.26
C VAL A 149 6.45 17.67 -5.72
N VAL A 150 5.95 18.07 -4.55
CA VAL A 150 6.32 19.36 -3.90
C VAL A 150 7.82 19.43 -3.63
N SER A 151 8.44 18.34 -3.19
CA SER A 151 9.90 18.33 -2.92
C SER A 151 10.74 18.56 -4.16
N ILE A 152 10.27 18.14 -5.34
CA ILE A 152 11.02 18.27 -6.60
C ILE A 152 11.02 19.70 -7.12
N GLU A 153 10.05 20.51 -6.76
CA GLU A 153 9.99 21.92 -7.17
C GLU A 153 11.29 22.66 -6.81
N ASN A 154 11.78 22.47 -5.57
CA ASN A 154 12.94 23.17 -5.03
C ASN A 154 14.19 22.28 -4.88
N HIS A 155 14.01 20.98 -4.70
CA HIS A 155 15.08 20.03 -4.39
C HIS A 155 14.98 18.75 -5.21
N PRO A 156 15.25 18.76 -6.54
CA PRO A 156 15.15 17.58 -7.40
C PRO A 156 16.03 16.41 -6.94
N SER A 157 17.16 16.68 -6.28
CA SER A 157 18.08 15.67 -5.75
C SER A 157 17.48 14.77 -4.65
N TRP A 158 16.45 15.25 -3.96
CA TRP A 158 15.78 14.49 -2.90
C TRP A 158 14.83 13.42 -3.43
N PHE A 159 14.48 13.50 -4.72
CA PHE A 159 13.55 12.53 -5.34
C PHE A 159 13.94 11.10 -5.08
N HIS A 160 15.19 10.74 -5.35
CA HIS A 160 15.66 9.35 -5.21
C HIS A 160 15.54 8.87 -3.76
N PHE A 161 15.93 9.68 -2.79
CA PHE A 161 15.83 9.33 -1.36
C PHE A 161 14.38 9.17 -0.91
N LEU A 162 13.53 10.14 -1.23
CA LEU A 162 12.11 10.13 -0.84
C LEU A 162 11.37 8.95 -1.49
N HIS A 163 11.57 8.76 -2.81
CA HIS A 163 10.86 7.74 -3.57
C HIS A 163 11.32 6.32 -3.23
N THR A 164 12.64 6.10 -3.12
CA THR A 164 13.21 4.75 -3.00
C THR A 164 13.31 4.24 -1.57
N HIS A 165 13.59 5.15 -0.61
CA HIS A 165 13.86 4.76 0.78
C HIS A 165 12.77 5.22 1.73
N PHE A 166 12.61 6.53 1.90
CA PHE A 166 11.77 7.10 2.96
C PHE A 166 10.33 6.61 2.91
N PHE A 167 9.62 6.88 1.84
CA PHE A 167 8.20 6.51 1.73
C PHE A 167 7.96 5.01 1.62
N LYS A 168 8.93 4.24 1.14
CA LYS A 168 8.82 2.79 1.10
C LYS A 168 8.66 2.19 2.50
N TYR A 169 9.51 2.60 3.44
CA TYR A 169 9.46 2.08 4.80
C TYR A 169 8.23 2.56 5.56
N ILE A 170 7.89 3.85 5.41
CA ILE A 170 6.67 4.40 6.03
C ILE A 170 5.43 3.67 5.51
N PHE A 171 5.36 3.35 4.23
CA PHE A 171 4.23 2.64 3.65
C PHE A 171 4.02 1.25 4.27
N TYR A 172 5.10 0.48 4.44
CA TYR A 172 5.01 -0.78 5.14
C TYR A 172 4.64 -0.60 6.63
N GLY A 173 5.09 0.49 7.25
CA GLY A 173 4.66 0.88 8.60
C GLY A 173 3.14 1.13 8.68
N VAL A 174 2.56 1.83 7.71
CA VAL A 174 1.10 2.07 7.63
C VAL A 174 0.34 0.73 7.48
N ILE A 175 0.79 -0.17 6.61
CA ILE A 175 0.17 -1.49 6.45
C ILE A 175 0.27 -2.30 7.76
N PHE A 176 1.41 -2.22 8.46
CA PHE A 176 1.58 -2.86 9.75
C PHE A 176 0.62 -2.31 10.81
N LEU A 177 0.44 -0.98 10.88
CA LEU A 177 -0.51 -0.34 11.79
C LEU A 177 -1.96 -0.73 11.49
N ILE A 178 -2.35 -0.83 10.22
CA ILE A 178 -3.68 -1.31 9.80
C ILE A 178 -3.88 -2.75 10.29
N TRP A 179 -2.89 -3.62 10.09
CA TRP A 179 -2.95 -4.99 10.56
C TRP A 179 -2.97 -5.09 12.09
N LEU A 180 -2.15 -4.29 12.79
CA LEU A 180 -2.12 -4.25 14.25
C LEU A 180 -3.48 -3.84 14.82
N PHE A 181 -4.09 -2.80 14.23
CA PHE A 181 -5.44 -2.38 14.61
C PHE A 181 -6.47 -3.51 14.42
N TRP A 182 -6.35 -4.27 13.33
CA TRP A 182 -7.19 -5.45 13.11
C TRP A 182 -6.98 -6.51 14.19
N GLU A 183 -5.76 -6.85 14.48
CA GLU A 183 -5.40 -7.89 15.46
C GLU A 183 -5.92 -7.55 16.87
N GLU A 184 -5.71 -6.31 17.32
CA GLU A 184 -6.12 -5.87 18.65
C GLU A 184 -7.64 -5.78 18.81
N ASN A 185 -8.36 -5.32 17.80
CA ASN A 185 -9.78 -5.04 17.94
C ASN A 185 -10.70 -6.20 17.56
N PHE A 186 -10.26 -7.10 16.71
CA PHE A 186 -11.11 -8.16 16.15
C PHE A 186 -10.64 -9.57 16.47
N VAL A 187 -9.35 -9.80 16.66
CA VAL A 187 -8.80 -11.12 16.99
C VAL A 187 -8.65 -11.27 18.50
N GLY A 188 -7.98 -10.32 19.17
CA GLY A 188 -7.71 -10.38 20.60
C GLY A 188 -8.98 -10.38 21.49
N LYS A 189 -10.06 -9.74 21.04
CA LYS A 189 -11.34 -9.71 21.79
C LYS A 189 -12.11 -11.02 21.69
N GLU A 190 -12.00 -11.74 20.60
CA GLU A 190 -12.72 -13.02 20.40
C GLU A 190 -12.11 -14.17 21.23
N SER A 191 -10.81 -14.09 21.52
CA SER A 191 -10.14 -15.06 22.40
C SER A 191 -10.41 -14.82 23.90
N SER A 192 -10.99 -13.68 24.28
CA SER A 192 -11.32 -13.35 25.67
C SER A 192 -12.78 -13.63 26.06
N GLU A 193 -13.67 -13.92 25.10
CA GLU A 193 -15.03 -14.38 25.41
C GLU A 193 -15.03 -15.88 25.78
N PRO A 194 -15.51 -16.28 26.98
CA PRO A 194 -15.67 -17.69 27.32
C PRO A 194 -16.68 -18.32 26.35
N LYS A 195 -16.27 -19.34 25.62
CA LYS A 195 -17.19 -20.15 24.79
C LYS A 195 -18.32 -20.65 25.69
N ALA A 196 -19.49 -20.02 25.62
CA ALA A 196 -20.69 -20.53 26.23
C ALA A 196 -20.97 -21.92 25.65
N PHE A 197 -20.83 -22.94 26.47
CA PHE A 197 -21.21 -24.29 26.13
C PHE A 197 -22.70 -24.31 25.77
N LYS A 198 -22.98 -24.64 24.49
CA LYS A 198 -24.28 -25.11 24.04
C LYS A 198 -24.25 -26.61 23.97
#